data_cc02411e7d32380e4dc1b972c5e7eb63
#
_entry.id   cc02411e7d32380e4dc1b972c5e7eb63
#
_cell.length_a   1.000
_cell.length_b   1.000
_cell.length_c   1.000
_cell.angle_alpha   90.00
_cell.angle_beta   90.00
_cell.angle_gamma   90.00
#
_symmetry.space_group_name_H-M   'P 1'
#
loop_
_entity.id
_entity.type
_entity.pdbx_description
1 polymer ?
#
loop_
_entity_poly.entity_id
_entity_poly.type
_entity_poly.pdbx_seq_one_letter_code
_entity_poly.pdbx_strand_id
1 'polypeptide(L)'
;MPPGSGFIIAGAVLLVFGVWFGWFGFKGILKSQIGKQVQLVEGTEMRAVWSKLPLAIYDDIYFFNVTNPNDVYKGEPPQLEQIGPYCLDEWMEKVGLIDDEATDSVAFNFKSTFYFNEKRSKGLTGNEEIVMPHFILLGMLLQTARDTPGALAFIDKAIDPIFNGQKSLYLKTTPNQILFEGIYLNCTSKKVAPKAICAVLQAKGAEMGVQKAGDNIYKVSIFGAPMILTQPHFYDGSEKYLSRVRGLNPNKQDHGIYMDIEPITGAAFDVRMRLQFNMFMYEMKRVHITHNLTSTPILHPLFWIESKVELDDSLLKPIKMLYTVIGVVKVIKWLMVLGAFGLMGYGGYNVFLANKNKVKDVVQNTVRKMDFNGQNSDDKNKMDPYSGSGPNDKIKY
;
A
#
# COMPACT_ATOMS: atom_id res chain seq x y z
N MET A 1 -33.00 31.02 -40.21
CA MET A 1 -31.83 31.29 -39.35
C MET A 1 -30.71 31.89 -40.20
N PRO A 2 -29.90 32.82 -39.71
CA PRO A 2 -28.76 33.31 -40.48
C PRO A 2 -27.83 32.18 -40.90
N PRO A 3 -27.24 32.22 -42.08
CA PRO A 3 -26.26 31.19 -42.50
C PRO A 3 -25.08 31.22 -41.50
N GLY A 4 -24.78 30.06 -40.90
CA GLY A 4 -23.73 29.90 -39.87
C GLY A 4 -24.26 29.72 -38.45
N SER A 5 -25.51 30.05 -38.10
CA SER A 5 -26.07 29.85 -36.77
C SER A 5 -26.09 28.39 -36.31
N GLY A 6 -26.27 27.42 -37.24
CA GLY A 6 -26.21 25.99 -36.94
C GLY A 6 -24.84 25.54 -36.40
N PHE A 7 -23.75 26.09 -36.97
CA PHE A 7 -22.41 25.75 -36.52
C PHE A 7 -22.11 26.33 -35.11
N ILE A 8 -22.64 27.50 -34.79
CA ILE A 8 -22.52 28.11 -33.46
C ILE A 8 -23.26 27.24 -32.44
N ILE A 9 -24.47 26.80 -32.73
CA ILE A 9 -25.27 25.96 -31.82
C ILE A 9 -24.57 24.59 -31.65
N ALA A 10 -24.13 23.98 -32.74
CA ALA A 10 -23.42 22.70 -32.69
C ALA A 10 -22.12 22.80 -31.86
N GLY A 11 -21.34 23.88 -32.06
CA GLY A 11 -20.15 24.15 -31.25
C GLY A 11 -20.46 24.37 -29.77
N ALA A 12 -21.52 25.12 -29.44
CA ALA A 12 -21.93 25.32 -28.07
C ALA A 12 -22.36 24.01 -27.38
N VAL A 13 -23.15 23.18 -28.05
CA VAL A 13 -23.55 21.86 -27.56
C VAL A 13 -22.33 20.95 -27.36
N LEU A 14 -21.41 20.92 -28.32
CA LEU A 14 -20.17 20.13 -28.22
C LEU A 14 -19.28 20.62 -27.06
N LEU A 15 -19.22 21.93 -26.83
CA LEU A 15 -18.47 22.52 -25.70
C LEU A 15 -19.05 22.09 -24.36
N VAL A 16 -20.37 22.24 -24.17
CA VAL A 16 -21.07 21.87 -22.94
C VAL A 16 -20.91 20.37 -22.68
N PHE A 17 -21.12 19.53 -23.70
CA PHE A 17 -20.94 18.09 -23.60
C PHE A 17 -19.47 17.71 -23.29
N GLY A 18 -18.50 18.29 -23.98
CA GLY A 18 -17.08 18.02 -23.80
C GLY A 18 -16.57 18.41 -22.42
N VAL A 19 -17.06 19.56 -21.90
CA VAL A 19 -16.75 19.97 -20.52
C VAL A 19 -17.41 19.05 -19.51
N TRP A 20 -18.72 18.80 -19.64
CA TRP A 20 -19.43 17.91 -18.71
C TRP A 20 -18.83 16.51 -18.71
N PHE A 21 -18.68 15.88 -19.86
CA PHE A 21 -18.12 14.53 -19.99
C PHE A 21 -16.68 14.47 -19.47
N GLY A 22 -15.82 15.39 -19.92
CA GLY A 22 -14.38 15.34 -19.63
C GLY A 22 -14.02 15.67 -18.17
N TRP A 23 -14.81 16.45 -17.46
CA TRP A 23 -14.51 16.84 -16.07
C TRP A 23 -15.38 16.12 -15.04
N PHE A 24 -16.60 15.72 -15.36
CA PHE A 24 -17.56 15.12 -14.43
C PHE A 24 -18.00 13.71 -14.84
N GLY A 25 -18.49 13.52 -16.04
CA GLY A 25 -19.09 12.27 -16.50
C GLY A 25 -18.10 11.12 -16.50
N PHE A 26 -16.92 11.30 -17.10
CA PHE A 26 -15.90 10.27 -17.14
C PHE A 26 -15.40 9.85 -15.76
N LYS A 27 -15.20 10.80 -14.83
CA LYS A 27 -14.80 10.50 -13.45
C LYS A 27 -15.85 9.65 -12.74
N GLY A 28 -17.12 9.93 -12.93
CA GLY A 28 -18.23 9.16 -12.36
C GLY A 28 -18.27 7.73 -12.90
N ILE A 29 -18.11 7.56 -14.21
CA ILE A 29 -18.05 6.26 -14.89
C ILE A 29 -16.84 5.47 -14.36
N LEU A 30 -15.66 6.09 -14.33
CA LEU A 30 -14.43 5.47 -13.86
C LEU A 30 -14.56 4.97 -12.42
N LYS A 31 -15.04 5.84 -11.50
CA LYS A 31 -15.27 5.48 -10.10
C LYS A 31 -16.25 4.30 -9.97
N SER A 32 -17.34 4.30 -10.73
CA SER A 32 -18.32 3.21 -10.73
C SER A 32 -17.73 1.89 -11.25
N GLN A 33 -16.92 1.93 -12.31
CA GLN A 33 -16.29 0.73 -12.88
C GLN A 33 -15.22 0.15 -11.93
N ILE A 34 -14.35 1.00 -11.40
CA ILE A 34 -13.36 0.56 -10.40
C ILE A 34 -14.07 -0.03 -9.18
N GLY A 35 -15.09 0.67 -8.65
CA GLY A 35 -15.83 0.18 -7.48
C GLY A 35 -16.46 -1.19 -7.69
N LYS A 36 -16.93 -1.51 -8.91
CA LYS A 36 -17.44 -2.85 -9.23
C LYS A 36 -16.34 -3.91 -9.33
N GLN A 37 -15.18 -3.54 -9.86
CA GLN A 37 -14.06 -4.48 -10.05
C GLN A 37 -13.33 -4.82 -8.76
N VAL A 38 -13.33 -3.93 -7.75
CA VAL A 38 -12.64 -4.16 -6.47
C VAL A 38 -13.53 -4.84 -5.41
N GLN A 39 -14.79 -5.12 -5.71
CA GLN A 39 -15.69 -5.80 -4.78
C GLN A 39 -15.28 -7.26 -4.55
N LEU A 40 -15.29 -7.68 -3.28
CA LEU A 40 -14.96 -9.05 -2.86
C LEU A 40 -16.19 -9.99 -2.87
N VAL A 41 -17.07 -9.84 -3.85
CA VAL A 41 -18.26 -10.69 -3.98
C VAL A 41 -17.85 -12.09 -4.42
N GLU A 42 -18.53 -13.12 -3.90
CA GLU A 42 -18.30 -14.52 -4.27
C GLU A 42 -18.38 -14.72 -5.79
N GLY A 43 -17.44 -15.49 -6.34
CA GLY A 43 -17.35 -15.77 -7.77
C GLY A 43 -16.66 -14.68 -8.62
N THR A 44 -16.27 -13.54 -8.03
CA THR A 44 -15.51 -12.51 -8.75
C THR A 44 -14.02 -12.84 -8.86
N GLU A 45 -13.37 -12.38 -9.94
CA GLU A 45 -11.93 -12.53 -10.14
C GLU A 45 -11.14 -11.84 -9.02
N MET A 46 -11.59 -10.66 -8.58
CA MET A 46 -10.95 -9.94 -7.48
C MET A 46 -10.97 -10.74 -6.18
N ARG A 47 -12.08 -11.41 -5.87
CA ARG A 47 -12.15 -12.29 -4.68
C ARG A 47 -11.19 -13.47 -4.79
N ALA A 48 -11.05 -14.06 -5.98
CA ALA A 48 -10.10 -15.15 -6.20
C ALA A 48 -8.66 -14.70 -5.98
N VAL A 49 -8.25 -13.55 -6.56
CA VAL A 49 -6.92 -12.95 -6.38
C VAL A 49 -6.68 -12.54 -4.92
N TRP A 50 -7.68 -11.95 -4.26
CA TRP A 50 -7.59 -11.53 -2.86
C TRP A 50 -7.47 -12.73 -1.90
N SER A 51 -8.18 -13.83 -2.17
CA SER A 51 -8.12 -15.03 -1.34
C SER A 51 -6.82 -15.82 -1.53
N LYS A 52 -6.28 -15.83 -2.73
CA LYS A 52 -5.01 -16.50 -3.06
C LYS A 52 -4.18 -15.61 -3.96
N LEU A 53 -3.16 -14.99 -3.38
CA LEU A 53 -2.23 -14.16 -4.14
C LEU A 53 -1.57 -15.00 -5.25
N PRO A 54 -1.59 -14.54 -6.51
CA PRO A 54 -0.96 -15.27 -7.62
C PRO A 54 0.56 -15.08 -7.69
N LEU A 55 1.15 -14.51 -6.66
CA LEU A 55 2.59 -14.27 -6.54
C LEU A 55 3.08 -14.62 -5.13
N ALA A 56 4.36 -14.93 -5.01
CA ALA A 56 5.00 -15.12 -3.73
C ALA A 56 5.33 -13.78 -3.06
N ILE A 57 5.18 -13.72 -1.74
CA ILE A 57 5.79 -12.69 -0.91
C ILE A 57 7.23 -13.14 -0.65
N TYR A 58 8.17 -12.24 -0.78
CA TYR A 58 9.59 -12.54 -0.61
C TYR A 58 10.03 -12.09 0.77
N ASP A 59 10.36 -13.06 1.64
CA ASP A 59 10.88 -12.79 2.98
C ASP A 59 12.39 -12.99 3.02
N ASP A 60 13.11 -11.91 3.26
CA ASP A 60 14.56 -11.94 3.45
C ASP A 60 14.85 -11.80 4.96
N ILE A 61 15.36 -12.87 5.58
CA ILE A 61 15.58 -12.96 7.02
C ILE A 61 17.07 -12.79 7.33
N TYR A 62 17.36 -11.93 8.30
CA TYR A 62 18.70 -11.63 8.76
C TYR A 62 18.80 -11.91 10.26
N PHE A 63 19.69 -12.80 10.65
CA PHE A 63 19.96 -13.12 12.05
C PHE A 63 21.09 -12.25 12.62
N PHE A 64 21.03 -11.97 13.91
CA PHE A 64 22.13 -11.36 14.64
C PHE A 64 22.91 -12.43 15.38
N ASN A 65 24.11 -12.75 14.89
CA ASN A 65 25.07 -13.63 15.55
C ASN A 65 25.82 -12.86 16.64
N VAL A 66 25.84 -13.39 17.84
CA VAL A 66 26.58 -12.80 18.98
C VAL A 66 27.99 -13.35 19.02
N THR A 67 28.98 -12.48 18.79
CA THR A 67 30.40 -12.89 18.70
C THR A 67 31.11 -12.93 20.05
N ASN A 68 30.54 -12.28 21.10
CA ASN A 68 31.15 -12.20 22.44
C ASN A 68 30.23 -12.69 23.59
N PRO A 69 29.54 -13.85 23.49
CA PRO A 69 28.54 -14.26 24.46
C PRO A 69 29.08 -14.38 25.90
N ASN A 70 30.35 -14.76 26.07
CA ASN A 70 30.98 -14.88 27.40
C ASN A 70 31.32 -13.52 28.05
N ASP A 71 31.60 -12.49 27.23
CA ASP A 71 31.94 -11.17 27.74
C ASP A 71 30.70 -10.39 28.18
N VAL A 72 29.53 -10.74 27.64
CA VAL A 72 28.23 -10.18 28.10
C VAL A 72 28.00 -10.54 29.57
N TYR A 73 28.41 -11.73 30.02
CA TYR A 73 28.40 -12.13 31.45
C TYR A 73 29.47 -11.43 32.31
N LYS A 74 30.36 -10.65 31.71
CA LYS A 74 31.33 -9.80 32.38
C LYS A 74 30.93 -8.32 32.40
N GLY A 75 29.72 -8.02 31.84
CA GLY A 75 29.18 -6.67 31.78
C GLY A 75 29.45 -5.93 30.48
N GLU A 76 30.10 -6.55 29.48
CA GLU A 76 30.29 -5.94 28.15
C GLU A 76 28.99 -5.95 27.37
N PRO A 77 28.76 -4.93 26.52
CA PRO A 77 27.64 -4.95 25.57
C PRO A 77 27.74 -6.11 24.58
N PRO A 78 26.62 -6.74 24.16
CA PRO A 78 26.61 -7.73 23.09
C PRO A 78 27.18 -7.16 21.79
N GLN A 79 28.11 -7.90 21.18
CA GLN A 79 28.66 -7.58 19.86
C GLN A 79 27.94 -8.44 18.82
N LEU A 80 27.20 -7.77 17.93
CA LEU A 80 26.34 -8.40 16.94
C LEU A 80 26.97 -8.36 15.55
N GLU A 81 26.85 -9.46 14.83
CA GLU A 81 27.16 -9.58 13.42
C GLU A 81 25.90 -10.02 12.68
N GLN A 82 25.49 -9.25 11.68
CA GLN A 82 24.33 -9.61 10.86
C GLN A 82 24.72 -10.68 9.83
N ILE A 83 23.96 -11.77 9.80
CA ILE A 83 24.11 -12.89 8.85
C ILE A 83 22.81 -13.03 8.07
N GLY A 84 22.90 -13.14 6.75
CA GLY A 84 21.75 -13.24 5.85
C GLY A 84 22.02 -12.53 4.52
N PRO A 85 21.04 -12.43 3.62
CA PRO A 85 19.65 -12.90 3.81
C PRO A 85 19.49 -14.41 3.69
N TYR A 86 18.62 -14.97 4.53
CA TYR A 86 18.02 -16.29 4.32
C TYR A 86 16.65 -16.06 3.67
N CYS A 87 16.54 -16.32 2.39
CA CYS A 87 15.39 -15.94 1.59
C CYS A 87 14.34 -17.04 1.55
N LEU A 88 13.11 -16.68 1.89
CA LEU A 88 11.93 -17.53 1.77
C LEU A 88 10.98 -16.96 0.71
N ASP A 89 10.35 -17.86 -0.04
CA ASP A 89 9.21 -17.54 -0.90
C ASP A 89 7.94 -17.98 -0.16
N GLU A 90 7.15 -17.00 0.34
CA GLU A 90 5.89 -17.24 1.04
C GLU A 90 4.72 -17.22 0.07
N TRP A 91 3.96 -18.31 0.04
CA TRP A 91 2.68 -18.38 -0.66
C TRP A 91 1.53 -18.26 0.33
N MET A 92 0.78 -17.18 0.22
CA MET A 92 -0.31 -16.86 1.15
C MET A 92 -1.67 -17.17 0.53
N GLU A 93 -2.50 -17.87 1.28
CA GLU A 93 -3.88 -18.22 0.92
C GLU A 93 -4.81 -17.95 2.11
N LYS A 94 -5.95 -17.30 1.87
CA LYS A 94 -7.03 -17.16 2.84
C LYS A 94 -7.99 -18.32 2.67
N VAL A 95 -8.16 -19.12 3.70
CA VAL A 95 -8.97 -20.33 3.69
C VAL A 95 -10.13 -20.25 4.69
N GLY A 96 -11.20 -21.03 4.47
CA GLY A 96 -12.36 -21.04 5.36
C GLY A 96 -13.11 -19.69 5.34
N LEU A 97 -13.29 -19.11 4.16
CA LEU A 97 -13.99 -17.85 3.96
C LEU A 97 -15.45 -17.96 4.42
N ILE A 98 -15.87 -17.07 5.29
CA ILE A 98 -17.26 -16.95 5.79
C ILE A 98 -17.69 -15.51 5.61
N ASP A 99 -18.68 -15.29 4.75
CA ASP A 99 -19.26 -13.97 4.52
C ASP A 99 -20.34 -13.66 5.56
N ASP A 100 -20.33 -12.44 6.09
CA ASP A 100 -21.38 -11.88 6.94
C ASP A 100 -21.95 -10.63 6.23
N GLU A 101 -23.10 -10.83 5.59
CA GLU A 101 -23.80 -9.77 4.87
C GLU A 101 -24.30 -8.65 5.80
N ALA A 102 -24.58 -8.97 7.07
CA ALA A 102 -25.11 -8.00 8.03
C ALA A 102 -24.06 -6.95 8.43
N THR A 103 -22.80 -7.34 8.47
CA THR A 103 -21.67 -6.47 8.83
C THR A 103 -20.79 -6.08 7.64
N ASP A 104 -21.13 -6.55 6.43
CA ASP A 104 -20.31 -6.37 5.21
C ASP A 104 -18.85 -6.80 5.44
N SER A 105 -18.67 -7.98 6.04
CA SER A 105 -17.36 -8.49 6.41
C SER A 105 -17.13 -9.94 5.97
N VAL A 106 -15.87 -10.34 5.87
CA VAL A 106 -15.44 -11.70 5.55
C VAL A 106 -14.47 -12.19 6.61
N ALA A 107 -14.85 -13.27 7.33
CA ALA A 107 -13.93 -13.97 8.23
C ALA A 107 -13.15 -15.03 7.45
N PHE A 108 -11.87 -15.21 7.80
CA PHE A 108 -11.01 -16.21 7.16
C PHE A 108 -9.81 -16.56 8.05
N ASN A 109 -9.11 -17.64 7.70
CA ASN A 109 -7.83 -18.02 8.27
C ASN A 109 -6.73 -17.83 7.24
N PHE A 110 -5.54 -17.40 7.69
CA PHE A 110 -4.34 -17.40 6.85
C PHE A 110 -3.71 -18.78 6.80
N LYS A 111 -3.34 -19.20 5.60
CA LYS A 111 -2.48 -20.35 5.35
C LYS A 111 -1.27 -19.87 4.57
N SER A 112 -0.11 -19.87 5.23
CA SER A 112 1.17 -19.53 4.62
C SER A 112 2.00 -20.79 4.40
N THR A 113 2.62 -20.87 3.23
CA THR A 113 3.53 -21.96 2.89
C THR A 113 4.87 -21.34 2.47
N PHE A 114 5.93 -21.71 3.17
CA PHE A 114 7.27 -21.15 2.97
C PHE A 114 8.17 -22.15 2.25
N TYR A 115 8.91 -21.65 1.26
CA TYR A 115 9.94 -22.40 0.55
C TYR A 115 11.25 -21.66 0.65
N PHE A 116 12.31 -22.35 1.12
CA PHE A 116 13.64 -21.78 1.15
C PHE A 116 14.19 -21.61 -0.27
N ASN A 117 14.67 -20.40 -0.58
CA ASN A 117 15.21 -20.03 -1.89
C ASN A 117 16.73 -19.87 -1.82
N GLU A 118 17.45 -20.94 -2.06
CA GLU A 118 18.92 -21.00 -2.00
C GLU A 118 19.59 -19.99 -2.96
N LYS A 119 19.03 -19.80 -4.15
CA LYS A 119 19.60 -18.86 -5.13
C LYS A 119 19.57 -17.42 -4.63
N ARG A 120 18.46 -17.01 -4.02
CA ARG A 120 18.33 -15.66 -3.44
C ARG A 120 19.13 -15.51 -2.16
N SER A 121 19.37 -16.60 -1.43
CA SER A 121 20.14 -16.63 -0.18
C SER A 121 21.66 -16.54 -0.39
N LYS A 122 22.13 -16.29 -1.61
CA LYS A 122 23.54 -16.03 -1.94
C LYS A 122 24.51 -17.12 -1.47
N GLY A 123 24.09 -18.38 -1.52
CA GLY A 123 24.86 -19.55 -1.10
C GLY A 123 24.75 -19.90 0.39
N LEU A 124 23.96 -19.17 1.16
CA LEU A 124 23.61 -19.57 2.53
C LEU A 124 22.62 -20.74 2.47
N THR A 125 22.81 -21.73 3.32
CA THR A 125 22.05 -23.00 3.33
C THR A 125 21.07 -23.08 4.50
N GLY A 126 21.21 -22.20 5.49
CA GLY A 126 20.48 -22.24 6.75
C GLY A 126 21.11 -23.19 7.78
N ASN A 127 22.23 -23.85 7.47
CA ASN A 127 22.94 -24.74 8.39
C ASN A 127 24.18 -24.09 9.03
N GLU A 128 24.39 -22.80 8.76
CA GLU A 128 25.44 -22.01 9.37
C GLU A 128 25.22 -21.90 10.88
N GLU A 129 26.27 -22.16 11.66
CA GLU A 129 26.19 -22.04 13.12
C GLU A 129 26.11 -20.56 13.52
N ILE A 130 25.10 -20.21 14.30
CA ILE A 130 24.91 -18.87 14.88
C ILE A 130 24.73 -18.98 16.39
N VAL A 131 25.15 -17.94 17.10
CA VAL A 131 24.94 -17.79 18.52
C VAL A 131 23.95 -16.65 18.75
N MET A 132 22.86 -16.92 19.43
CA MET A 132 21.81 -15.92 19.71
C MET A 132 21.16 -16.16 21.06
N PRO A 133 20.41 -15.21 21.63
CA PRO A 133 19.65 -15.46 22.85
C PRO A 133 18.70 -16.65 22.68
N HIS A 134 18.67 -17.51 23.70
CA HIS A 134 17.78 -18.65 23.74
C HIS A 134 16.33 -18.18 23.93
N PHE A 135 15.66 -17.81 22.85
CA PHE A 135 14.39 -17.10 22.85
C PHE A 135 13.26 -17.83 23.60
N ILE A 136 13.23 -19.17 23.58
CA ILE A 136 12.22 -19.96 24.34
C ILE A 136 12.46 -19.86 25.84
N LEU A 137 13.70 -20.11 26.29
CA LEU A 137 14.07 -20.02 27.69
C LEU A 137 13.89 -18.59 28.21
N LEU A 138 14.41 -17.63 27.48
CA LEU A 138 14.29 -16.21 27.83
C LEU A 138 12.82 -15.75 27.83
N GLY A 139 12.02 -16.21 26.86
CA GLY A 139 10.59 -15.94 26.79
C GLY A 139 9.83 -16.48 28.00
N MET A 140 10.11 -17.71 28.39
CA MET A 140 9.54 -18.32 29.59
C MET A 140 9.91 -17.54 30.86
N LEU A 141 11.16 -17.13 30.99
CA LEU A 141 11.64 -16.34 32.12
C LEU A 141 10.98 -14.96 32.18
N LEU A 142 10.93 -14.24 31.06
CA LEU A 142 10.31 -12.91 30.97
C LEU A 142 8.81 -12.96 31.26
N GLN A 143 8.10 -13.94 30.70
CA GLN A 143 6.69 -14.16 30.98
C GLN A 143 6.44 -14.41 32.47
N THR A 144 7.26 -15.29 33.09
CA THR A 144 7.15 -15.59 34.51
C THR A 144 7.51 -14.38 35.37
N ALA A 145 8.55 -13.63 35.03
CA ALA A 145 8.94 -12.42 35.75
C ALA A 145 7.83 -11.36 35.73
N ARG A 146 7.06 -11.29 34.65
CA ARG A 146 5.92 -10.38 34.53
C ARG A 146 4.67 -10.86 35.27
N ASP A 147 4.27 -12.12 35.07
CA ASP A 147 2.96 -12.60 35.50
C ASP A 147 3.00 -13.25 36.89
N THR A 148 4.07 -13.95 37.22
CA THR A 148 4.22 -14.72 38.49
C THR A 148 5.67 -14.69 38.99
N PRO A 149 6.22 -13.54 39.39
CA PRO A 149 7.65 -13.41 39.74
C PRO A 149 8.09 -14.31 40.91
N GLY A 150 7.14 -14.75 41.76
CA GLY A 150 7.41 -15.73 42.82
C GLY A 150 7.77 -17.13 42.31
N ALA A 151 7.37 -17.49 41.10
CA ALA A 151 7.63 -18.79 40.51
C ALA A 151 9.01 -18.90 39.81
N LEU A 152 9.78 -17.83 39.68
CA LEU A 152 11.10 -17.82 39.03
C LEU A 152 12.05 -18.88 39.62
N ALA A 153 12.13 -18.98 40.95
CA ALA A 153 12.98 -19.98 41.64
C ALA A 153 12.49 -21.42 41.40
N PHE A 154 11.20 -21.62 41.07
CA PHE A 154 10.68 -22.90 40.71
C PHE A 154 11.04 -23.27 39.24
N ILE A 155 10.94 -22.29 38.36
CA ILE A 155 11.34 -22.46 36.94
C ILE A 155 12.84 -22.71 36.84
N ASP A 156 13.66 -22.01 37.61
CA ASP A 156 15.12 -22.20 37.67
C ASP A 156 15.51 -23.69 37.83
N LYS A 157 14.83 -24.44 38.71
CA LYS A 157 15.06 -25.86 38.92
C LYS A 157 14.67 -26.74 37.72
N ALA A 158 13.96 -26.21 36.78
CA ALA A 158 13.53 -26.94 35.56
C ALA A 158 14.38 -26.65 34.33
N ILE A 159 15.23 -25.61 34.38
CA ILE A 159 16.03 -25.19 33.21
C ILE A 159 16.93 -26.34 32.74
N ASP A 160 17.81 -26.85 33.61
CA ASP A 160 18.75 -27.90 33.25
C ASP A 160 18.07 -29.16 32.67
N PRO A 161 17.00 -29.72 33.32
CA PRO A 161 16.34 -30.91 32.78
C PRO A 161 15.59 -30.70 31.47
N ILE A 162 14.96 -29.54 31.27
CA ILE A 162 14.13 -29.27 30.09
C ILE A 162 15.01 -28.87 28.89
N PHE A 163 16.03 -28.05 29.15
CA PHE A 163 16.91 -27.49 28.12
C PHE A 163 18.26 -28.24 28.01
N ASN A 164 18.29 -29.51 28.40
CA ASN A 164 19.42 -30.40 28.27
C ASN A 164 20.75 -29.88 28.87
N GLY A 165 20.67 -29.24 30.03
CA GLY A 165 21.85 -28.72 30.73
C GLY A 165 22.38 -27.40 30.14
N GLN A 166 21.54 -26.57 29.59
CA GLN A 166 21.90 -25.24 29.08
C GLN A 166 22.59 -24.41 30.15
N LYS A 167 23.80 -23.90 29.86
CA LYS A 167 24.65 -23.17 30.79
C LYS A 167 24.63 -21.65 30.62
N SER A 168 24.06 -21.18 29.52
CA SER A 168 24.04 -19.77 29.14
C SER A 168 22.67 -19.41 28.54
N LEU A 169 22.27 -18.15 28.64
CA LEU A 169 21.12 -17.65 27.87
C LEU A 169 21.40 -17.54 26.36
N TYR A 170 22.63 -17.79 25.94
CA TYR A 170 22.95 -17.86 24.51
C TYR A 170 22.89 -19.31 24.03
N LEU A 171 22.22 -19.49 22.92
CA LEU A 171 22.04 -20.76 22.23
C LEU A 171 22.93 -20.80 20.98
N LYS A 172 23.69 -21.89 20.82
CA LYS A 172 24.29 -22.28 19.55
C LYS A 172 23.25 -23.01 18.72
N THR A 173 22.94 -22.54 17.53
CA THR A 173 21.86 -23.06 16.70
C THR A 173 22.10 -22.74 15.24
N THR A 174 21.16 -23.12 14.37
CA THR A 174 21.20 -22.79 12.95
C THR A 174 19.91 -22.09 12.53
N PRO A 175 19.89 -21.27 11.46
CA PRO A 175 18.66 -20.71 10.90
C PRO A 175 17.58 -21.75 10.60
N ASN A 176 17.95 -22.92 10.06
CA ASN A 176 17.01 -24.02 9.79
C ASN A 176 16.34 -24.52 11.08
N GLN A 177 17.11 -24.63 12.16
CA GLN A 177 16.57 -25.03 13.47
C GLN A 177 15.55 -24.02 13.98
N ILE A 178 15.80 -22.72 13.80
CA ILE A 178 14.91 -21.67 14.28
C ILE A 178 13.65 -21.58 13.40
N LEU A 179 13.80 -21.61 12.10
CA LEU A 179 12.71 -21.36 11.14
C LEU A 179 11.82 -22.58 10.91
N PHE A 180 12.39 -23.79 10.86
CA PHE A 180 11.68 -24.99 10.40
C PHE A 180 11.64 -26.13 11.40
N GLU A 181 12.76 -26.45 12.04
CA GLU A 181 12.85 -27.64 12.89
C GLU A 181 12.29 -27.40 14.29
N GLY A 182 12.49 -26.18 14.84
CA GLY A 182 12.16 -25.82 16.21
C GLY A 182 13.21 -26.29 17.22
N ILE A 183 13.14 -25.75 18.44
CA ILE A 183 14.02 -26.11 19.56
C ILE A 183 13.39 -27.25 20.37
N TYR A 184 14.16 -28.30 20.61
CA TYR A 184 13.70 -29.47 21.33
C TYR A 184 13.76 -29.26 22.85
N LEU A 185 12.64 -29.56 23.52
CA LEU A 185 12.48 -29.53 24.97
C LEU A 185 12.34 -30.96 25.50
N ASN A 186 13.09 -31.27 26.54
CA ASN A 186 13.09 -32.59 27.16
C ASN A 186 12.12 -32.63 28.36
N CYS A 187 11.05 -33.37 28.24
CA CYS A 187 10.04 -33.55 29.28
C CYS A 187 10.07 -34.95 29.93
N THR A 188 11.17 -35.66 29.87
CA THR A 188 11.31 -36.99 30.47
C THR A 188 11.53 -36.98 31.98
N SER A 189 11.92 -35.82 32.54
CA SER A 189 12.23 -35.65 33.95
C SER A 189 11.00 -35.89 34.85
N LYS A 190 11.20 -36.72 35.89
CA LYS A 190 10.19 -37.02 36.93
C LYS A 190 10.16 -35.98 38.08
N LYS A 191 11.11 -35.01 38.10
CA LYS A 191 11.17 -33.97 39.13
C LYS A 191 9.94 -33.05 39.04
N VAL A 192 9.52 -32.49 40.17
CA VAL A 192 8.27 -31.69 40.29
C VAL A 192 8.27 -30.49 39.37
N ALA A 193 9.33 -29.67 39.38
CA ALA A 193 9.36 -28.45 38.58
C ALA A 193 9.35 -28.70 37.05
N PRO A 194 10.23 -29.54 36.47
CA PRO A 194 10.16 -29.87 35.04
C PRO A 194 8.82 -30.47 34.64
N LYS A 195 8.28 -31.40 35.46
CA LYS A 195 6.99 -32.04 35.17
C LYS A 195 5.84 -31.01 35.10
N ALA A 196 5.80 -30.06 36.03
CA ALA A 196 4.76 -29.03 36.05
C ALA A 196 4.87 -28.10 34.83
N ILE A 197 6.10 -27.67 34.46
CA ILE A 197 6.31 -26.81 33.28
C ILE A 197 5.92 -27.56 32.01
N CYS A 198 6.34 -28.79 31.87
CA CYS A 198 5.97 -29.61 30.73
C CYS A 198 4.45 -29.85 30.63
N ALA A 199 3.74 -29.96 31.74
CA ALA A 199 2.27 -30.04 31.75
C ALA A 199 1.64 -28.75 31.21
N VAL A 200 2.16 -27.58 31.57
CA VAL A 200 1.73 -26.29 31.03
C VAL A 200 2.00 -26.18 29.53
N LEU A 201 3.20 -26.59 29.09
CA LEU A 201 3.56 -26.63 27.66
C LEU A 201 2.62 -27.54 26.85
N GLN A 202 2.24 -28.69 27.41
CA GLN A 202 1.28 -29.61 26.80
C GLN A 202 -0.12 -29.01 26.72
N ALA A 203 -0.59 -28.39 27.79
CA ALA A 203 -1.94 -27.80 27.85
C ALA A 203 -2.12 -26.59 26.92
N LYS A 204 -1.08 -25.78 26.79
CA LYS A 204 -1.07 -24.57 25.95
C LYS A 204 -0.37 -24.72 24.60
N GLY A 205 -0.02 -25.93 24.23
CA GLY A 205 0.86 -26.23 23.10
C GLY A 205 0.41 -25.63 21.78
N ALA A 206 -0.89 -25.72 21.47
CA ALA A 206 -1.41 -25.17 20.22
C ALA A 206 -1.29 -23.64 20.16
N GLU A 207 -1.51 -22.95 21.28
CA GLU A 207 -1.41 -21.47 21.38
C GLU A 207 0.06 -20.98 21.33
N MET A 208 0.99 -21.81 21.80
CA MET A 208 2.41 -21.47 21.94
C MET A 208 3.28 -22.03 20.79
N GLY A 209 2.69 -22.60 19.75
CA GLY A 209 3.45 -23.24 18.68
C GLY A 209 4.25 -24.49 19.11
N VAL A 210 3.82 -25.14 20.22
CA VAL A 210 4.47 -26.36 20.72
C VAL A 210 3.92 -27.56 20.00
N GLN A 211 4.78 -28.41 19.44
CA GLN A 211 4.44 -29.65 18.74
C GLN A 211 5.08 -30.85 19.43
N LYS A 212 4.37 -31.97 19.51
CA LYS A 212 4.95 -33.23 20.00
C LYS A 212 5.93 -33.78 18.96
N ALA A 213 7.17 -33.97 19.35
CA ALA A 213 8.25 -34.50 18.49
C ALA A 213 8.60 -35.97 18.80
N GLY A 214 8.20 -36.48 19.97
CA GLY A 214 8.45 -37.84 20.45
C GLY A 214 7.83 -38.09 21.82
N ASP A 215 8.16 -39.20 22.47
CA ASP A 215 7.68 -39.49 23.82
C ASP A 215 8.31 -38.55 24.83
N ASN A 216 7.50 -37.62 25.37
CA ASN A 216 7.91 -36.55 26.28
C ASN A 216 8.98 -35.61 25.72
N ILE A 217 9.08 -35.52 24.39
CA ILE A 217 9.91 -34.54 23.70
C ILE A 217 9.01 -33.63 22.88
N TYR A 218 9.21 -32.32 23.02
CA TYR A 218 8.44 -31.29 22.36
C TYR A 218 9.38 -30.36 21.59
N LYS A 219 8.93 -29.84 20.46
CA LYS A 219 9.61 -28.78 19.74
C LYS A 219 8.78 -27.53 19.80
N VAL A 220 9.44 -26.39 19.95
CA VAL A 220 8.79 -25.07 20.05
C VAL A 220 9.34 -24.19 18.94
N SER A 221 8.42 -23.56 18.22
CA SER A 221 8.76 -22.55 17.23
C SER A 221 8.93 -21.17 17.86
N ILE A 222 9.59 -20.26 17.13
CA ILE A 222 9.87 -18.90 17.60
C ILE A 222 8.62 -18.07 17.84
N PHE A 223 7.49 -18.40 17.23
CA PHE A 223 6.28 -17.58 17.22
C PHE A 223 5.51 -17.54 18.57
N GLY A 224 5.89 -18.31 19.57
CA GLY A 224 5.27 -18.29 20.91
C GLY A 224 5.98 -17.41 21.96
N ALA A 225 7.08 -16.75 21.63
CA ALA A 225 7.86 -15.96 22.57
C ALA A 225 7.38 -14.50 22.67
N PRO A 226 7.39 -13.85 23.87
CA PRO A 226 7.05 -12.44 24.04
C PRO A 226 8.15 -11.55 23.46
N MET A 227 8.04 -11.18 22.20
CA MET A 227 9.02 -10.37 21.49
C MET A 227 8.57 -8.92 21.36
N ILE A 228 9.55 -8.01 21.30
CA ILE A 228 9.35 -6.59 21.05
C ILE A 228 9.75 -6.30 19.61
N LEU A 229 8.85 -5.64 18.89
CA LEU A 229 9.05 -5.28 17.50
C LEU A 229 9.63 -3.87 17.38
N THR A 230 10.62 -3.71 16.53
CA THR A 230 11.22 -2.43 16.14
C THR A 230 11.51 -2.44 14.64
N GLN A 231 11.91 -1.30 14.09
CA GLN A 231 12.57 -1.30 12.80
C GLN A 231 13.99 -1.90 12.92
N PRO A 232 14.55 -2.47 11.82
CA PRO A 232 15.87 -3.09 11.85
C PRO A 232 16.96 -2.15 12.36
N HIS A 233 17.95 -2.72 13.05
CA HIS A 233 19.07 -1.98 13.65
C HIS A 233 18.64 -0.84 14.58
N PHE A 234 17.40 -0.90 15.13
CA PHE A 234 16.78 0.18 15.92
C PHE A 234 16.67 1.50 15.14
N TYR A 235 16.50 1.44 13.80
CA TYR A 235 16.25 2.63 13.00
C TYR A 235 15.00 3.36 13.54
N ASP A 236 15.09 4.70 13.67
CA ASP A 236 14.06 5.53 14.29
C ASP A 236 13.70 5.12 15.74
N GLY A 237 14.56 4.35 16.36
CA GLY A 237 14.44 3.92 17.76
C GLY A 237 15.17 4.84 18.73
N SER A 238 14.93 4.61 20.04
CA SER A 238 15.62 5.38 21.09
C SER A 238 17.10 5.00 21.20
N GLU A 239 17.98 6.01 21.27
CA GLU A 239 19.41 5.89 21.50
C GLU A 239 19.74 5.04 22.75
N LYS A 240 18.86 5.05 23.74
CA LYS A 240 18.95 4.22 24.95
C LYS A 240 19.13 2.73 24.65
N TYR A 241 18.52 2.23 23.57
CA TYR A 241 18.63 0.82 23.18
C TYR A 241 19.83 0.58 22.29
N LEU A 242 20.06 1.48 21.31
CA LEU A 242 21.16 1.40 20.38
C LEU A 242 22.52 1.43 21.09
N SER A 243 22.72 2.28 22.08
CA SER A 243 23.98 2.43 22.83
C SER A 243 24.36 1.20 23.69
N ARG A 244 23.43 0.25 23.88
CA ARG A 244 23.65 -0.95 24.72
C ARG A 244 24.01 -2.20 23.95
N VAL A 245 24.07 -2.12 22.63
CA VAL A 245 24.49 -3.20 21.74
C VAL A 245 25.48 -2.65 20.72
N ARG A 246 26.40 -3.47 20.26
CA ARG A 246 27.40 -3.11 19.24
C ARG A 246 27.13 -3.87 17.95
N GLY A 247 27.59 -3.31 16.82
CA GLY A 247 27.47 -3.96 15.49
C GLY A 247 26.20 -3.57 14.73
N LEU A 248 25.34 -2.70 15.28
CA LEU A 248 24.18 -2.16 14.59
C LEU A 248 24.56 -0.88 13.82
N ASN A 249 23.97 -0.70 12.63
CA ASN A 249 24.18 0.46 11.78
C ASN A 249 22.85 0.91 11.16
N PRO A 250 22.01 1.66 11.91
CA PRO A 250 20.69 2.07 11.42
C PRO A 250 20.81 3.07 10.27
N ASN A 251 20.04 2.84 9.21
CA ASN A 251 19.88 3.80 8.11
C ASN A 251 18.47 3.69 7.50
N LYS A 252 18.01 4.77 6.87
CA LYS A 252 16.65 4.85 6.31
C LYS A 252 16.47 3.95 5.09
N GLN A 253 17.46 3.85 4.24
CA GLN A 253 17.36 3.17 2.96
C GLN A 253 17.15 1.67 3.15
N ASP A 254 17.93 1.05 4.05
CA ASP A 254 17.91 -0.40 4.27
C ASP A 254 16.94 -0.82 5.36
N HIS A 255 16.55 0.08 6.29
CA HIS A 255 15.79 -0.28 7.48
C HIS A 255 14.43 0.43 7.61
N GLY A 256 14.15 1.45 6.78
CA GLY A 256 12.85 2.14 6.78
C GLY A 256 11.75 1.30 6.11
N ILE A 257 10.56 1.32 6.69
CA ILE A 257 9.35 0.72 6.09
C ILE A 257 8.79 1.71 5.06
N TYR A 258 8.39 1.22 3.90
CA TYR A 258 7.65 2.02 2.93
C TYR A 258 6.64 1.19 2.13
N MET A 259 5.66 1.89 1.57
CA MET A 259 4.63 1.32 0.72
C MET A 259 4.28 2.32 -0.37
N ASP A 260 4.43 1.94 -1.61
CA ASP A 260 4.01 2.72 -2.77
C ASP A 260 2.62 2.27 -3.22
N ILE A 261 1.66 3.22 -3.23
CA ILE A 261 0.26 2.94 -3.53
C ILE A 261 -0.16 3.72 -4.78
N GLU A 262 -0.80 3.05 -5.70
CA GLU A 262 -1.41 3.66 -6.88
C GLU A 262 -2.67 4.46 -6.46
N PRO A 263 -2.72 5.79 -6.70
CA PRO A 263 -3.73 6.66 -6.07
C PRO A 263 -5.16 6.49 -6.63
N ILE A 264 -5.35 5.89 -7.79
CA ILE A 264 -6.67 5.74 -8.43
C ILE A 264 -7.36 4.44 -7.98
N THR A 265 -6.61 3.34 -7.94
CA THR A 265 -7.13 2.02 -7.58
C THR A 265 -6.90 1.66 -6.12
N GLY A 266 -5.94 2.31 -5.45
CA GLY A 266 -5.49 1.96 -4.11
C GLY A 266 -4.60 0.70 -4.08
N ALA A 267 -4.18 0.17 -5.23
CA ALA A 267 -3.31 -1.00 -5.28
C ALA A 267 -1.90 -0.63 -4.81
N ALA A 268 -1.37 -1.41 -3.87
CA ALA A 268 0.04 -1.33 -3.48
C ALA A 268 0.89 -2.06 -4.51
N PHE A 269 1.92 -1.42 -5.05
CA PHE A 269 2.76 -2.00 -6.11
C PHE A 269 4.22 -2.23 -5.70
N ASP A 270 4.72 -1.55 -4.69
CA ASP A 270 5.99 -1.86 -4.01
C ASP A 270 5.79 -1.70 -2.50
N VAL A 271 5.97 -2.79 -1.78
CA VAL A 271 5.83 -2.83 -0.32
C VAL A 271 7.08 -3.42 0.27
N ARG A 272 7.67 -2.71 1.23
CA ARG A 272 8.79 -3.19 2.03
C ARG A 272 8.44 -3.08 3.50
N MET A 273 8.01 -4.18 4.07
CA MET A 273 7.76 -4.30 5.50
C MET A 273 9.03 -4.82 6.17
N ARG A 274 9.57 -4.07 7.13
CA ARG A 274 10.82 -4.40 7.80
C ARG A 274 10.62 -4.40 9.31
N LEU A 275 10.73 -5.57 9.91
CA LEU A 275 10.46 -5.76 11.32
C LEU A 275 11.62 -6.51 11.98
N GLN A 276 12.14 -5.96 13.07
CA GLN A 276 13.14 -6.59 13.91
C GLN A 276 12.49 -7.11 15.20
N PHE A 277 12.84 -8.33 15.53
CA PHE A 277 12.38 -9.03 16.72
C PHE A 277 13.46 -8.98 17.79
N ASN A 278 13.06 -8.54 18.98
CA ASN A 278 13.95 -8.32 20.10
C ASN A 278 13.37 -8.89 21.39
N MET A 279 14.25 -9.19 22.35
CA MET A 279 13.84 -9.58 23.69
C MET A 279 14.66 -8.84 24.74
N PHE A 280 14.05 -8.51 25.88
CA PHE A 280 14.80 -7.98 27.01
C PHE A 280 15.65 -9.07 27.65
N MET A 281 16.91 -8.74 27.97
CA MET A 281 17.84 -9.59 28.68
C MET A 281 18.45 -8.81 29.84
N TYR A 282 18.37 -9.38 31.06
CA TYR A 282 18.88 -8.78 32.30
C TYR A 282 19.01 -9.85 33.38
N GLU A 283 19.72 -9.51 34.45
CA GLU A 283 19.86 -10.37 35.63
C GLU A 283 18.53 -10.55 36.35
N MET A 284 18.13 -11.80 36.59
CA MET A 284 16.98 -12.20 37.41
C MET A 284 17.48 -12.91 38.65
N LYS A 285 17.50 -12.26 39.81
CA LYS A 285 18.14 -12.70 41.06
C LYS A 285 17.86 -14.13 41.51
N ARG A 286 16.76 -14.76 41.05
CA ARG A 286 16.33 -16.13 41.40
C ARG A 286 16.59 -17.15 40.31
N VAL A 287 17.29 -16.78 39.27
CA VAL A 287 17.53 -17.61 38.07
C VAL A 287 19.04 -17.69 37.83
N HIS A 288 19.64 -18.87 38.10
CA HIS A 288 21.09 -19.05 38.10
C HIS A 288 21.76 -18.73 36.75
N ILE A 289 21.09 -19.08 35.64
CA ILE A 289 21.59 -18.88 34.27
C ILE A 289 21.68 -17.40 33.87
N THR A 290 21.05 -16.51 34.63
CA THR A 290 21.09 -15.05 34.42
C THR A 290 22.09 -14.33 35.30
N HIS A 291 22.73 -15.03 36.26
CA HIS A 291 23.70 -14.40 37.13
C HIS A 291 24.86 -13.81 36.34
N ASN A 292 25.37 -12.68 36.78
CA ASN A 292 26.43 -11.90 36.17
C ASN A 292 26.02 -11.18 34.87
N LEU A 293 24.75 -11.24 34.45
CA LEU A 293 24.24 -10.30 33.48
C LEU A 293 24.06 -8.91 34.10
N THR A 294 24.00 -7.90 33.26
CA THR A 294 23.69 -6.55 33.76
C THR A 294 22.29 -6.51 34.37
N SER A 295 22.14 -5.80 35.48
CA SER A 295 20.85 -5.54 36.12
C SER A 295 19.97 -4.56 35.31
N THR A 296 20.59 -3.77 34.45
CA THR A 296 19.88 -2.87 33.55
C THR A 296 19.46 -3.61 32.30
N PRO A 297 18.15 -3.69 31.96
CA PRO A 297 17.68 -4.44 30.81
C PRO A 297 18.32 -3.99 29.48
N ILE A 298 18.85 -4.94 28.74
CA ILE A 298 19.29 -4.77 27.34
C ILE A 298 18.16 -5.25 26.46
N LEU A 299 17.72 -4.42 25.50
CA LEU A 299 16.86 -4.89 24.42
C LEU A 299 17.75 -5.56 23.37
N HIS A 300 17.76 -6.88 23.38
CA HIS A 300 18.67 -7.69 22.56
C HIS A 300 18.01 -8.06 21.24
N PRO A 301 18.57 -7.64 20.09
CA PRO A 301 18.12 -8.09 18.77
C PRO A 301 18.31 -9.59 18.56
N LEU A 302 17.33 -10.24 17.93
CA LEU A 302 17.40 -11.65 17.55
C LEU A 302 17.61 -11.81 16.05
N PHE A 303 16.69 -11.28 15.29
CA PHE A 303 16.69 -11.29 13.84
C PHE A 303 15.74 -10.20 13.32
N TRP A 304 15.81 -9.90 12.03
CA TRP A 304 14.82 -9.07 11.37
C TRP A 304 14.44 -9.65 10.01
N ILE A 305 13.27 -9.26 9.53
CA ILE A 305 12.69 -9.75 8.27
C ILE A 305 12.35 -8.54 7.41
N GLU A 306 12.73 -8.60 6.14
CA GLU A 306 12.17 -7.77 5.08
C GLU A 306 11.17 -8.59 4.28
N SER A 307 9.88 -8.32 4.43
CA SER A 307 8.84 -8.87 3.57
C SER A 307 8.58 -7.91 2.42
N LYS A 308 8.71 -8.39 1.19
CA LYS A 308 8.54 -7.59 -0.01
C LYS A 308 7.58 -8.23 -1.00
N VAL A 309 6.76 -7.37 -1.56
CA VAL A 309 5.84 -7.72 -2.64
C VAL A 309 6.25 -6.93 -3.87
N GLU A 310 6.57 -7.62 -4.93
CA GLU A 310 6.88 -7.04 -6.23
C GLU A 310 5.82 -7.52 -7.23
N LEU A 311 5.02 -6.58 -7.75
CA LEU A 311 4.05 -6.92 -8.78
C LEU A 311 4.79 -7.20 -10.10
N ASP A 312 4.51 -8.34 -10.70
CA ASP A 312 4.99 -8.66 -12.02
C ASP A 312 4.25 -7.87 -13.12
N ASP A 313 4.75 -7.93 -14.35
CA ASP A 313 4.15 -7.22 -15.48
C ASP A 313 2.70 -7.66 -15.76
N SER A 314 2.29 -8.87 -15.39
CA SER A 314 0.93 -9.37 -15.60
C SER A 314 -0.07 -8.63 -14.70
N LEU A 315 0.28 -8.39 -13.45
CA LEU A 315 -0.52 -7.66 -12.46
C LEU A 315 -0.46 -6.14 -12.66
N LEU A 316 0.64 -5.62 -13.24
CA LEU A 316 0.75 -4.21 -13.61
C LEU A 316 -0.02 -3.83 -14.89
N LYS A 317 -0.31 -4.81 -15.76
CA LYS A 317 -0.98 -4.58 -17.04
C LYS A 317 -2.34 -3.89 -16.93
N PRO A 318 -3.25 -4.29 -16.02
CA PRO A 318 -4.53 -3.59 -15.83
C PRO A 318 -4.35 -2.13 -15.40
N ILE A 319 -3.37 -1.84 -14.55
CA ILE A 319 -3.04 -0.48 -14.10
C ILE A 319 -2.51 0.35 -15.26
N LYS A 320 -1.57 -0.18 -16.05
CA LYS A 320 -1.04 0.48 -17.26
C LYS A 320 -2.15 0.77 -18.27
N MET A 321 -3.10 -0.18 -18.46
CA MET A 321 -4.25 -0.01 -19.33
C MET A 321 -5.18 1.11 -18.83
N LEU A 322 -5.45 1.18 -17.55
CA LEU A 322 -6.24 2.24 -16.91
C LEU A 322 -5.66 3.63 -17.23
N TYR A 323 -4.36 3.83 -17.03
CA TYR A 323 -3.70 5.10 -17.35
C TYR A 323 -3.72 5.43 -18.84
N THR A 324 -3.63 4.41 -19.71
CA THR A 324 -3.78 4.60 -21.15
C THR A 324 -5.17 5.13 -21.50
N VAL A 325 -6.23 4.53 -20.92
CA VAL A 325 -7.61 4.99 -21.12
C VAL A 325 -7.80 6.42 -20.63
N ILE A 326 -7.29 6.75 -19.45
CA ILE A 326 -7.33 8.11 -18.91
C ILE A 326 -6.61 9.10 -19.84
N GLY A 327 -5.45 8.72 -20.37
CA GLY A 327 -4.69 9.52 -21.34
C GLY A 327 -5.48 9.79 -22.62
N VAL A 328 -6.08 8.74 -23.21
CA VAL A 328 -6.91 8.84 -24.42
C VAL A 328 -8.11 9.77 -24.18
N VAL A 329 -8.82 9.59 -23.08
CA VAL A 329 -9.98 10.45 -22.74
C VAL A 329 -9.56 11.90 -22.54
N LYS A 330 -8.37 12.14 -21.95
CA LYS A 330 -7.80 13.50 -21.80
C LYS A 330 -7.55 14.15 -23.17
N VAL A 331 -7.04 13.42 -24.14
CA VAL A 331 -6.83 13.90 -25.52
C VAL A 331 -8.17 14.19 -26.19
N ILE A 332 -9.11 13.25 -26.15
CA ILE A 332 -10.46 13.41 -26.75
C ILE A 332 -11.17 14.64 -26.18
N LYS A 333 -11.10 14.84 -24.86
CA LYS A 333 -11.67 16.01 -24.19
C LYS A 333 -11.15 17.31 -24.78
N TRP A 334 -9.85 17.46 -24.93
CA TRP A 334 -9.27 18.67 -25.51
C TRP A 334 -9.58 18.84 -26.99
N LEU A 335 -9.63 17.75 -27.76
CA LEU A 335 -10.08 17.80 -29.17
C LEU A 335 -11.53 18.26 -29.29
N MET A 336 -12.44 17.80 -28.40
CA MET A 336 -13.83 18.27 -28.38
C MET A 336 -13.92 19.77 -28.06
N VAL A 337 -13.16 20.25 -27.08
CA VAL A 337 -13.16 21.67 -26.71
C VAL A 337 -12.60 22.55 -27.85
N LEU A 338 -11.48 22.16 -28.45
CA LEU A 338 -10.89 22.89 -29.59
C LEU A 338 -11.79 22.86 -30.82
N GLY A 339 -12.37 21.70 -31.12
CA GLY A 339 -13.36 21.56 -32.21
C GLY A 339 -14.62 22.42 -32.00
N ALA A 340 -15.10 22.52 -30.76
CA ALA A 340 -16.21 23.38 -30.41
C ALA A 340 -15.90 24.86 -30.68
N PHE A 341 -14.74 25.35 -30.27
CA PHE A 341 -14.29 26.71 -30.56
C PHE A 341 -14.10 26.94 -32.09
N GLY A 342 -13.57 25.94 -32.80
CA GLY A 342 -13.42 25.99 -34.24
C GLY A 342 -14.79 26.13 -34.96
N LEU A 343 -15.78 25.32 -34.56
CA LEU A 343 -17.14 25.39 -35.11
C LEU A 343 -17.82 26.72 -34.78
N MET A 344 -17.70 27.22 -33.56
CA MET A 344 -18.27 28.51 -33.18
C MET A 344 -17.60 29.65 -33.93
N GLY A 345 -16.26 29.63 -34.08
CA GLY A 345 -15.53 30.62 -34.86
C GLY A 345 -15.90 30.65 -36.34
N TYR A 346 -16.00 29.45 -36.99
CA TYR A 346 -16.45 29.34 -38.35
C TYR A 346 -17.91 29.80 -38.55
N GLY A 347 -18.81 29.43 -37.62
CA GLY A 347 -20.20 29.89 -37.60
C GLY A 347 -20.29 31.40 -37.44
N GLY A 348 -19.54 31.99 -36.51
CA GLY A 348 -19.47 33.45 -36.30
C GLY A 348 -18.95 34.19 -37.52
N TYR A 349 -17.92 33.66 -38.17
CA TYR A 349 -17.40 34.24 -39.43
C TYR A 349 -18.48 34.26 -40.54
N ASN A 350 -19.24 33.17 -40.74
CA ASN A 350 -20.32 33.10 -41.70
C ASN A 350 -21.47 34.05 -41.41
N VAL A 351 -21.86 34.23 -40.14
CA VAL A 351 -22.84 35.22 -39.72
C VAL A 351 -22.36 36.64 -39.96
N PHE A 352 -21.09 36.92 -39.67
CA PHE A 352 -20.48 38.23 -39.98
C PHE A 352 -20.49 38.55 -41.46
N LEU A 353 -20.09 37.61 -42.33
CA LEU A 353 -20.14 37.77 -43.81
C LEU A 353 -21.59 38.03 -44.29
N ALA A 354 -22.56 37.27 -43.79
CA ALA A 354 -23.95 37.42 -44.18
C ALA A 354 -24.50 38.80 -43.76
N ASN A 355 -24.18 39.30 -42.58
CA ASN A 355 -24.57 40.66 -42.15
C ASN A 355 -23.86 41.72 -42.95
N LYS A 356 -22.57 41.57 -43.28
CA LYS A 356 -21.83 42.52 -44.15
C LYS A 356 -22.47 42.62 -45.55
N ASN A 357 -22.90 41.47 -46.12
CA ASN A 357 -23.57 41.45 -47.43
C ASN A 357 -24.96 42.09 -47.34
N LYS A 358 -25.77 41.83 -46.29
CA LYS A 358 -27.03 42.50 -46.06
C LYS A 358 -26.90 44.03 -45.96
N VAL A 359 -25.88 44.51 -45.22
CA VAL A 359 -25.63 45.97 -45.13
C VAL A 359 -25.26 46.54 -46.49
N LYS A 360 -24.40 45.85 -47.31
CA LYS A 360 -24.12 46.29 -48.68
C LYS A 360 -25.36 46.34 -49.55
N ASP A 361 -26.24 45.34 -49.50
CA ASP A 361 -27.49 45.29 -50.26
C ASP A 361 -28.46 46.40 -49.84
N VAL A 362 -28.58 46.67 -48.53
CA VAL A 362 -29.40 47.81 -48.02
C VAL A 362 -28.84 49.14 -48.48
N VAL A 363 -27.52 49.36 -48.40
CA VAL A 363 -26.89 50.57 -48.91
C VAL A 363 -27.07 50.74 -50.40
N GLN A 364 -26.85 49.70 -51.23
CA GLN A 364 -27.09 49.75 -52.65
C GLN A 364 -28.57 50.03 -53.03
N ASN A 365 -29.49 49.36 -52.33
CA ASN A 365 -30.92 49.61 -52.55
C ASN A 365 -31.33 51.02 -52.11
N THR A 366 -30.72 51.59 -51.05
CA THR A 366 -30.95 52.96 -50.61
C THR A 366 -30.39 53.95 -51.62
N VAL A 367 -29.19 53.72 -52.17
CA VAL A 367 -28.60 54.54 -53.23
C VAL A 367 -29.47 54.50 -54.50
N ARG A 368 -29.89 53.30 -54.97
CA ARG A 368 -30.81 53.17 -56.13
C ARG A 368 -32.13 53.89 -55.96
N LYS A 369 -32.73 53.90 -54.71
CA LYS A 369 -33.94 54.66 -54.41
C LYS A 369 -33.72 56.19 -54.45
N MET A 370 -32.53 56.66 -53.99
CA MET A 370 -32.19 58.06 -54.07
C MET A 370 -31.98 58.51 -55.54
N ASP A 371 -31.30 57.71 -56.39
CA ASP A 371 -31.12 57.98 -57.82
C ASP A 371 -32.49 57.99 -58.56
N PHE A 372 -33.38 57.06 -58.24
CA PHE A 372 -34.72 57.03 -58.84
C PHE A 372 -35.59 58.22 -58.42
N ASN A 373 -35.51 58.70 -57.19
CA ASN A 373 -36.20 59.93 -56.74
C ASN A 373 -35.52 61.19 -57.30
N GLY A 374 -34.24 61.22 -57.58
CA GLY A 374 -33.54 62.28 -58.25
C GLY A 374 -34.00 62.47 -59.72
N GLN A 375 -34.15 61.36 -60.47
CA GLN A 375 -34.63 61.36 -61.84
C GLN A 375 -36.11 61.85 -61.94
N ASN A 376 -36.96 61.52 -61.00
CA ASN A 376 -38.35 61.98 -60.95
C ASN A 376 -38.50 63.46 -60.56
N SER A 377 -37.47 64.07 -59.97
CA SER A 377 -37.46 65.53 -59.66
C SER A 377 -37.02 66.36 -60.87
N ASP A 378 -36.23 65.88 -61.78
CA ASP A 378 -35.76 66.58 -62.98
C ASP A 378 -36.79 66.56 -64.12
N ASP A 379 -37.77 65.61 -64.18
CA ASP A 379 -38.87 65.59 -65.13
C ASP A 379 -40.04 66.49 -64.76
N LYS A 380 -40.09 67.03 -63.59
CA LYS A 380 -41.14 68.01 -63.19
C LYS A 380 -40.82 69.52 -63.42
N ASN A 381 -39.64 69.81 -63.94
CA ASN A 381 -39.18 71.18 -64.21
C ASN A 381 -39.18 71.58 -65.70
N LYS A 382 -39.91 70.81 -66.57
CA LYS A 382 -40.14 71.25 -67.96
C LYS A 382 -41.64 71.27 -68.24
N MET A 383 -42.36 72.33 -67.83
CA MET A 383 -43.59 72.81 -68.48
C MET A 383 -43.71 74.35 -68.33
N ASP A 384 -43.91 74.86 -69.55
CA ASP A 384 -43.98 76.26 -69.94
C ASP A 384 -44.99 77.15 -69.19
N PRO A 385 -44.87 78.49 -69.30
CA PRO A 385 -45.73 79.44 -68.75
C PRO A 385 -46.82 79.84 -69.77
N TYR A 386 -48.13 79.78 -69.51
CA TYR A 386 -49.10 80.74 -69.99
C TYR A 386 -50.57 80.47 -69.50
N SER A 387 -51.20 81.60 -69.13
CA SER A 387 -52.69 81.89 -68.93
C SER A 387 -53.35 81.20 -67.79
N GLY A 388 -53.93 81.93 -66.83
CA GLY A 388 -54.76 83.04 -66.91
C GLY A 388 -56.01 82.81 -66.05
N SER A 389 -56.39 83.78 -65.26
CA SER A 389 -57.67 84.01 -64.59
C SER A 389 -58.11 83.10 -63.43
N GLY A 390 -58.25 83.74 -62.27
CA GLY A 390 -58.91 83.28 -61.04
C GLY A 390 -60.45 83.25 -61.17
N PRO A 391 -61.31 83.38 -60.12
CA PRO A 391 -61.05 83.33 -58.71
C PRO A 391 -62.09 82.49 -57.92
N ASN A 392 -62.02 82.57 -56.63
CA ASN A 392 -63.07 82.32 -55.61
C ASN A 392 -63.31 80.91 -55.02
N ASP A 393 -63.16 80.83 -53.86
CA ASP A 393 -63.98 80.96 -52.66
C ASP A 393 -64.11 79.68 -51.78
N LYS A 394 -63.95 79.98 -50.52
CA LYS A 394 -64.58 79.40 -49.30
C LYS A 394 -64.13 78.04 -48.76
N ILE A 395 -63.43 78.13 -47.63
CA ILE A 395 -63.81 78.02 -46.23
C ILE A 395 -64.69 76.79 -45.90
N LYS A 396 -64.23 75.87 -45.08
CA LYS A 396 -64.68 75.57 -43.71
C LYS A 396 -64.16 74.19 -43.18
N TYR A 397 -63.72 74.29 -41.95
CA TYR A 397 -63.63 73.39 -40.80
C TYR A 397 -62.69 72.22 -40.89
#